data_694ce08688f38180a0ff66401bd7bcb1
#
_entry.id   694ce08688f38180a0ff66401bd7bcb1
#
_cell.length_a   1.000
_cell.length_b   1.000
_cell.length_c   1.000
_cell.angle_alpha   90.00
_cell.angle_beta   90.00
_cell.angle_gamma   90.00
#
_symmetry.space_group_name_H-M   'P 1'
#
loop_
_entity.id
_entity.type
_entity.pdbx_description
1 polymer ?
#
loop_
_entity_poly.entity_id
_entity_poly.type
_entity_poly.pdbx_seq_one_letter_code
_entity_poly.pdbx_strand_id
1 'polypeptide(L)'
;IKRKKLISTLEKEITFRYLKARKKDGFLNIISIFSFIGISLGVAVLIIVMSVMNGFRTELISKIVGFNAHVTVKPYENSITLEKLNEDNLKLISKELIFSNSGEAIVISKDYTKGLVLRGYNNKDFPKLDVVEKGNLIGESNNLIKNNISIGRELSFNLDLRVGDKISIMSPSGIDTIIGRLPKQETFIVSSIFDSGLADFDANVAFINLDTLENFFGLEKKDRNLEIYLNNPSNIQEVKIQIQKIFDKEFIYTWADMNSSLFSALKVERNVMFIILSLIIIVAAFNIIS
;
A
#
# COMPACT_ATOMS: atom_id res chain seq x y z
N ILE A 1 -23.47 -34.96 4.86
CA ILE A 1 -23.25 -34.47 6.25
C ILE A 1 -24.53 -33.79 6.70
N LYS A 2 -25.34 -34.49 7.57
CA LYS A 2 -26.57 -33.91 8.15
C LYS A 2 -26.21 -32.76 9.05
N ARG A 3 -26.60 -31.51 8.69
CA ARG A 3 -26.53 -30.35 9.59
C ARG A 3 -27.33 -30.66 10.85
N LYS A 4 -26.67 -30.84 12.00
CA LYS A 4 -27.32 -30.87 13.32
C LYS A 4 -28.06 -29.52 13.48
N LYS A 5 -29.39 -29.57 13.65
CA LYS A 5 -30.14 -28.38 14.05
C LYS A 5 -29.60 -27.93 15.39
N LEU A 6 -28.97 -26.75 15.46
CA LEU A 6 -28.34 -26.15 16.65
C LEU A 6 -29.33 -25.95 17.80
N ILE A 7 -30.62 -25.89 17.53
CA ILE A 7 -31.70 -25.69 18.52
C ILE A 7 -32.84 -26.63 18.20
N SER A 8 -33.26 -27.44 19.16
CA SER A 8 -34.42 -28.33 19.03
C SER A 8 -35.72 -27.54 19.05
N THR A 9 -36.78 -28.12 18.47
CA THR A 9 -38.12 -27.50 18.48
C THR A 9 -38.62 -27.25 19.89
N LEU A 10 -38.30 -28.15 20.81
CA LEU A 10 -38.66 -28.07 22.24
C LEU A 10 -37.93 -26.90 22.94
N GLU A 11 -36.64 -26.71 22.65
CA GLU A 11 -35.84 -25.60 23.19
C GLU A 11 -36.39 -24.25 22.72
N LYS A 12 -36.79 -24.14 21.47
CA LYS A 12 -37.45 -22.94 20.92
C LYS A 12 -38.78 -22.66 21.65
N GLU A 13 -39.57 -23.67 21.87
CA GLU A 13 -40.88 -23.51 22.53
C GLU A 13 -40.76 -23.14 24.00
N ILE A 14 -39.80 -23.73 24.70
CA ILE A 14 -39.45 -23.39 26.08
C ILE A 14 -38.96 -21.95 26.16
N THR A 15 -37.99 -21.57 25.29
CA THR A 15 -37.43 -20.20 25.25
C THR A 15 -38.54 -19.17 24.97
N PHE A 16 -39.41 -19.45 24.00
CA PHE A 16 -40.53 -18.55 23.68
C PHE A 16 -41.55 -18.41 24.83
N ARG A 17 -41.78 -19.50 25.56
CA ARG A 17 -42.68 -19.49 26.75
C ARG A 17 -42.08 -18.73 27.92
N TYR A 18 -40.77 -18.82 28.14
CA TYR A 18 -40.11 -18.07 29.21
C TYR A 18 -39.99 -16.58 28.86
N LEU A 19 -39.79 -16.22 27.60
CA LEU A 19 -39.80 -14.84 27.12
C LEU A 19 -41.20 -14.20 27.13
N LYS A 20 -42.29 -15.01 27.16
CA LYS A 20 -43.67 -14.53 27.22
C LYS A 20 -44.09 -14.36 28.67
N ALA A 21 -43.75 -13.19 29.27
CA ALA A 21 -44.01 -12.90 30.67
C ALA A 21 -45.46 -13.05 31.07
N ARG A 22 -45.69 -13.51 32.32
CA ARG A 22 -47.00 -13.49 32.97
C ARG A 22 -47.49 -12.05 33.13
N LYS A 23 -48.79 -11.82 33.00
CA LYS A 23 -49.46 -10.50 33.07
C LYS A 23 -49.10 -9.60 34.25
N LYS A 24 -48.41 -10.10 35.32
CA LYS A 24 -47.96 -9.33 36.47
C LYS A 24 -46.62 -8.63 36.33
N ASP A 25 -45.78 -9.05 35.33
CA ASP A 25 -44.39 -8.55 35.23
C ASP A 25 -44.16 -7.70 33.94
N GLY A 26 -45.17 -6.94 33.52
CA GLY A 26 -45.15 -6.15 32.28
C GLY A 26 -43.97 -5.17 32.17
N PHE A 27 -43.52 -4.64 33.29
CA PHE A 27 -42.37 -3.70 33.35
C PHE A 27 -41.04 -4.42 33.03
N LEU A 28 -40.81 -5.59 33.60
CA LEU A 28 -39.61 -6.40 33.36
C LEU A 28 -39.53 -6.86 31.90
N ASN A 29 -40.68 -7.17 31.29
CA ASN A 29 -40.74 -7.56 29.87
C ASN A 29 -40.36 -6.40 28.94
N ILE A 30 -40.77 -5.18 29.25
CA ILE A 30 -40.41 -3.98 28.48
C ILE A 30 -38.89 -3.74 28.56
N ILE A 31 -38.30 -3.82 29.74
CA ILE A 31 -36.83 -3.65 29.92
C ILE A 31 -36.08 -4.72 29.14
N SER A 32 -36.52 -5.98 29.22
CA SER A 32 -35.88 -7.08 28.51
C SER A 32 -35.92 -6.91 26.98
N ILE A 33 -37.04 -6.43 26.45
CA ILE A 33 -37.19 -6.14 25.01
C ILE A 33 -36.25 -5.01 24.56
N PHE A 34 -36.22 -3.91 25.34
CA PHE A 34 -35.34 -2.78 25.05
C PHE A 34 -33.84 -3.18 25.12
N SER A 35 -33.47 -3.97 26.12
CA SER A 35 -32.12 -4.52 26.24
C SER A 35 -31.75 -5.40 25.04
N PHE A 36 -32.65 -6.29 24.64
CA PHE A 36 -32.44 -7.15 23.46
C PHE A 36 -32.28 -6.34 22.18
N ILE A 37 -33.14 -5.35 21.94
CA ILE A 37 -33.06 -4.47 20.78
C ILE A 37 -31.75 -3.66 20.81
N GLY A 38 -31.39 -3.09 21.95
CA GLY A 38 -30.18 -2.30 22.12
C GLY A 38 -28.91 -3.11 21.84
N ILE A 39 -28.82 -4.32 22.41
CA ILE A 39 -27.69 -5.23 22.18
C ILE A 39 -27.63 -5.67 20.71
N SER A 40 -28.80 -6.07 20.14
CA SER A 40 -28.86 -6.50 18.75
C SER A 40 -28.42 -5.39 17.79
N LEU A 41 -28.86 -4.16 18.01
CA LEU A 41 -28.49 -3.00 17.22
C LEU A 41 -26.98 -2.69 17.39
N GLY A 42 -26.46 -2.72 18.61
CA GLY A 42 -25.05 -2.50 18.90
C GLY A 42 -24.15 -3.51 18.17
N VAL A 43 -24.48 -4.80 18.24
CA VAL A 43 -23.76 -5.86 17.53
C VAL A 43 -23.86 -5.72 16.02
N ALA A 44 -25.07 -5.40 15.50
CA ALA A 44 -25.27 -5.20 14.07
C ALA A 44 -24.42 -4.03 13.53
N VAL A 45 -24.42 -2.88 14.20
CA VAL A 45 -23.61 -1.72 13.83
C VAL A 45 -22.13 -2.08 13.87
N LEU A 46 -21.68 -2.80 14.89
CA LEU A 46 -20.27 -3.20 15.01
C LEU A 46 -19.85 -4.12 13.85
N ILE A 47 -20.68 -5.11 13.50
CA ILE A 47 -20.41 -6.01 12.35
C ILE A 47 -20.31 -5.21 11.05
N ILE A 48 -21.21 -4.26 10.84
CA ILE A 48 -21.18 -3.40 9.64
C ILE A 48 -19.88 -2.60 9.60
N VAL A 49 -19.52 -1.91 10.70
CA VAL A 49 -18.29 -1.11 10.77
C VAL A 49 -17.06 -1.97 10.54
N MET A 50 -16.96 -3.15 11.17
CA MET A 50 -15.86 -4.08 10.96
C MET A 50 -15.77 -4.57 9.51
N SER A 51 -16.90 -4.84 8.87
CA SER A 51 -16.92 -5.29 7.47
C SER A 51 -16.45 -4.20 6.51
N VAL A 52 -16.93 -2.96 6.70
CA VAL A 52 -16.50 -1.80 5.90
C VAL A 52 -15.01 -1.54 6.10
N MET A 53 -14.54 -1.56 7.35
CA MET A 53 -13.14 -1.30 7.67
C MET A 53 -12.20 -2.37 7.15
N ASN A 54 -12.62 -3.65 7.21
CA ASN A 54 -11.85 -4.74 6.62
C ASN A 54 -11.77 -4.63 5.08
N GLY A 55 -12.86 -4.22 4.43
CA GLY A 55 -12.90 -3.94 3.00
C GLY A 55 -11.96 -2.79 2.62
N PHE A 56 -12.05 -1.66 3.33
CA PHE A 56 -11.15 -0.50 3.14
C PHE A 56 -9.68 -0.88 3.31
N ARG A 57 -9.34 -1.62 4.37
CA ARG A 57 -7.99 -2.10 4.61
C ARG A 57 -7.47 -2.96 3.48
N THR A 58 -8.27 -3.90 3.00
CA THR A 58 -7.89 -4.79 1.89
C THR A 58 -7.62 -3.99 0.62
N GLU A 59 -8.49 -3.04 0.30
CA GLU A 59 -8.34 -2.16 -0.87
C GLU A 59 -7.10 -1.28 -0.76
N LEU A 60 -6.88 -0.64 0.40
CA LEU A 60 -5.72 0.21 0.65
C LEU A 60 -4.40 -0.58 0.51
N ILE A 61 -4.33 -1.78 1.12
CA ILE A 61 -3.16 -2.66 1.00
C ILE A 61 -2.93 -3.05 -0.46
N SER A 62 -3.98 -3.42 -1.18
CA SER A 62 -3.90 -3.79 -2.59
C SER A 62 -3.32 -2.67 -3.46
N LYS A 63 -3.73 -1.42 -3.23
CA LYS A 63 -3.20 -0.26 -3.96
C LYS A 63 -1.74 0.03 -3.60
N ILE A 64 -1.36 -0.04 -2.33
CA ILE A 64 0.03 0.15 -1.90
C ILE A 64 0.93 -0.92 -2.49
N VAL A 65 0.51 -2.18 -2.46
CA VAL A 65 1.23 -3.33 -3.05
C VAL A 65 1.31 -3.21 -4.56
N GLY A 66 0.26 -2.74 -5.23
CA GLY A 66 0.25 -2.53 -6.68
C GLY A 66 1.15 -1.37 -7.15
N PHE A 67 1.44 -0.40 -6.28
CA PHE A 67 2.31 0.73 -6.62
C PHE A 67 3.79 0.45 -6.32
N ASN A 68 4.09 -0.26 -5.24
CA ASN A 68 5.45 -0.52 -4.79
C ASN A 68 5.88 -1.94 -5.11
N ALA A 69 7.19 -2.13 -5.28
CA ALA A 69 7.77 -3.47 -5.26
C ALA A 69 7.42 -4.19 -3.95
N HIS A 70 7.19 -5.50 -4.06
CA HIS A 70 6.85 -6.29 -2.87
C HIS A 70 8.03 -6.43 -1.92
N VAL A 71 9.23 -6.62 -2.46
CA VAL A 71 10.50 -6.60 -1.72
C VAL A 71 11.50 -5.79 -2.51
N THR A 72 12.28 -4.97 -1.83
CA THR A 72 13.41 -4.24 -2.40
C THR A 72 14.68 -4.68 -1.73
N VAL A 73 15.66 -5.08 -2.54
CA VAL A 73 17.02 -5.39 -2.13
C VAL A 73 17.90 -4.22 -2.50
N LYS A 74 18.51 -3.59 -1.51
CA LYS A 74 19.42 -2.46 -1.70
C LYS A 74 20.86 -2.94 -1.50
N PRO A 75 21.76 -2.74 -2.47
CA PRO A 75 23.16 -3.09 -2.33
C PRO A 75 23.82 -2.26 -1.21
N TYR A 76 24.77 -2.85 -0.50
CA TYR A 76 25.53 -2.16 0.54
C TYR A 76 26.88 -1.67 0.04
N GLU A 77 27.74 -2.56 -0.47
CA GLU A 77 29.07 -2.22 -0.95
C GLU A 77 29.29 -2.55 -2.43
N ASN A 78 28.67 -3.63 -2.91
CA ASN A 78 28.86 -4.16 -4.26
C ASN A 78 27.53 -4.28 -4.98
N SER A 79 27.59 -4.22 -6.32
CA SER A 79 26.43 -4.47 -7.17
C SER A 79 25.83 -5.86 -6.92
N ILE A 80 24.50 -5.97 -7.03
CA ILE A 80 23.81 -7.24 -6.98
C ILE A 80 24.27 -8.10 -8.17
N THR A 81 24.78 -9.31 -7.88
CA THR A 81 25.33 -10.20 -8.90
C THR A 81 24.25 -10.93 -9.67
N LEU A 82 24.50 -11.17 -10.98
CA LEU A 82 23.59 -11.91 -11.84
C LEU A 82 23.41 -13.39 -11.38
N GLU A 83 24.39 -13.94 -10.67
CA GLU A 83 24.31 -15.29 -10.12
C GLU A 83 23.18 -15.41 -9.09
N LYS A 84 23.06 -14.43 -8.18
CA LYS A 84 21.98 -14.37 -7.19
C LYS A 84 20.59 -14.25 -7.85
N LEU A 85 20.48 -13.59 -8.98
CA LEU A 85 19.22 -13.47 -9.74
C LEU A 85 18.80 -14.79 -10.41
N ASN A 86 19.76 -15.69 -10.64
CA ASN A 86 19.51 -16.96 -11.29
C ASN A 86 19.15 -18.09 -10.33
N GLU A 87 19.09 -17.83 -9.04
CA GLU A 87 18.68 -18.84 -8.06
C GLU A 87 17.24 -19.32 -8.33
N ASP A 88 17.07 -20.64 -8.38
CA ASP A 88 15.77 -21.27 -8.68
C ASP A 88 14.69 -20.87 -7.67
N ASN A 89 15.06 -20.75 -6.40
CA ASN A 89 14.13 -20.33 -5.36
C ASN A 89 13.60 -18.91 -5.59
N LEU A 90 14.44 -17.98 -6.07
CA LEU A 90 14.04 -16.63 -6.38
C LEU A 90 13.07 -16.59 -7.56
N LYS A 91 13.38 -17.36 -8.63
CA LYS A 91 12.53 -17.46 -9.82
C LYS A 91 11.17 -18.08 -9.55
N LEU A 92 11.08 -19.03 -8.62
CA LEU A 92 9.82 -19.68 -8.25
C LEU A 92 8.85 -18.72 -7.54
N ILE A 93 9.36 -17.81 -6.72
CA ILE A 93 8.55 -16.88 -5.91
C ILE A 93 8.28 -15.55 -6.62
N SER A 94 9.13 -15.14 -7.56
CA SER A 94 9.03 -13.85 -8.25
C SER A 94 8.25 -13.93 -9.56
N LYS A 95 7.42 -12.93 -9.81
CA LYS A 95 6.79 -12.65 -11.11
C LYS A 95 7.76 -11.86 -12.00
N GLU A 96 8.35 -10.80 -11.45
CA GLU A 96 9.29 -9.92 -12.14
C GLU A 96 10.43 -9.51 -11.20
N LEU A 97 11.61 -9.32 -11.79
CA LEU A 97 12.81 -8.80 -11.15
C LEU A 97 13.25 -7.56 -11.94
N ILE A 98 13.18 -6.38 -11.31
CA ILE A 98 13.38 -5.10 -11.98
C ILE A 98 14.46 -4.31 -11.26
N PHE A 99 15.48 -3.85 -11.99
CA PHE A 99 16.44 -2.90 -11.44
C PHE A 99 15.87 -1.48 -11.47
N SER A 100 16.00 -0.79 -10.35
CA SER A 100 15.55 0.59 -10.18
C SER A 100 16.56 1.41 -9.38
N ASN A 101 16.37 2.71 -9.43
CA ASN A 101 16.97 3.64 -8.49
C ASN A 101 15.98 4.75 -8.17
N SER A 102 16.21 5.50 -7.12
CA SER A 102 15.35 6.62 -6.75
C SER A 102 16.13 7.72 -6.09
N GLY A 103 15.61 8.94 -6.17
CA GLY A 103 16.19 10.09 -5.50
C GLY A 103 15.13 11.16 -5.26
N GLU A 104 15.39 12.00 -4.24
CA GLU A 104 14.54 13.13 -3.92
C GLU A 104 14.90 14.31 -4.83
N ALA A 105 13.87 14.93 -5.39
CA ALA A 105 13.98 16.06 -6.29
C ALA A 105 12.95 17.13 -5.95
N ILE A 106 13.08 18.29 -6.55
CA ILE A 106 12.17 19.42 -6.38
C ILE A 106 11.64 19.81 -7.76
N VAL A 107 10.32 19.82 -7.89
CA VAL A 107 9.66 20.45 -9.04
C VAL A 107 9.64 21.95 -8.84
N ILE A 108 10.01 22.67 -9.88
CA ILE A 108 9.96 24.14 -9.91
C ILE A 108 9.05 24.57 -11.04
N SER A 109 8.00 25.28 -10.69
CA SER A 109 7.11 26.01 -11.60
C SER A 109 7.02 27.47 -11.16
N LYS A 110 6.40 28.33 -11.94
CA LYS A 110 6.36 29.79 -11.66
C LYS A 110 5.84 30.11 -10.25
N ASP A 111 4.80 29.41 -9.81
CA ASP A 111 4.10 29.69 -8.54
C ASP A 111 4.06 28.46 -7.61
N TYR A 112 4.80 27.39 -7.96
CA TYR A 112 4.69 26.13 -7.25
C TYR A 112 6.07 25.46 -7.14
N THR A 113 6.46 25.16 -5.91
CA THR A 113 7.68 24.40 -5.60
C THR A 113 7.33 23.27 -4.66
N LYS A 114 7.64 22.04 -5.04
CA LYS A 114 7.30 20.86 -4.27
C LYS A 114 8.36 19.78 -4.38
N GLY A 115 8.65 19.13 -3.24
CA GLY A 115 9.44 17.91 -3.22
C GLY A 115 8.70 16.73 -3.85
N LEU A 116 9.42 15.93 -4.60
CA LEU A 116 8.92 14.66 -5.16
C LEU A 116 10.03 13.60 -5.14
N VAL A 117 9.64 12.35 -5.25
CA VAL A 117 10.54 11.23 -5.44
C VAL A 117 10.57 10.87 -6.93
N LEU A 118 11.74 10.97 -7.54
CA LEU A 118 11.96 10.41 -8.87
C LEU A 118 12.32 8.93 -8.73
N ARG A 119 11.65 8.08 -9.49
CA ARG A 119 11.97 6.66 -9.61
C ARG A 119 12.41 6.36 -11.04
N GLY A 120 13.55 5.70 -11.16
CA GLY A 120 14.16 5.36 -12.45
C GLY A 120 13.94 3.90 -12.82
N TYR A 121 13.44 3.68 -14.04
CA TYR A 121 13.26 2.36 -14.61
C TYR A 121 13.78 2.31 -16.05
N ASN A 122 14.21 1.12 -16.49
CA ASN A 122 14.47 0.92 -17.91
C ASN A 122 13.16 1.01 -18.70
N ASN A 123 13.25 1.48 -19.94
CA ASN A 123 12.08 1.58 -20.82
C ASN A 123 11.35 0.24 -21.05
N LYS A 124 12.06 -0.89 -20.94
CA LYS A 124 11.49 -2.24 -21.07
C LYS A 124 10.74 -2.71 -19.84
N ASP A 125 11.10 -2.19 -18.67
CA ASP A 125 10.59 -2.64 -17.38
C ASP A 125 9.47 -1.75 -16.87
N PHE A 126 9.44 -0.47 -17.25
CA PHE A 126 8.39 0.46 -16.85
C PHE A 126 6.96 -0.01 -17.17
N PRO A 127 6.67 -0.56 -18.38
CA PRO A 127 5.33 -1.09 -18.69
C PRO A 127 4.89 -2.28 -17.84
N LYS A 128 5.83 -2.99 -17.19
CA LYS A 128 5.55 -4.16 -16.33
C LYS A 128 5.12 -3.78 -14.92
N LEU A 129 5.28 -2.51 -14.53
CA LEU A 129 4.84 -2.03 -13.22
C LEU A 129 3.31 -2.11 -13.15
N ASP A 130 2.78 -2.64 -12.07
CA ASP A 130 1.33 -2.80 -11.88
C ASP A 130 0.58 -1.47 -12.01
N VAL A 131 1.18 -0.35 -11.62
CA VAL A 131 0.61 1.00 -11.80
C VAL A 131 0.48 1.39 -13.28
N VAL A 132 1.29 0.83 -14.15
CA VAL A 132 1.27 1.07 -15.60
C VAL A 132 0.43 0.00 -16.30
N GLU A 133 0.64 -1.28 -15.95
CA GLU A 133 -0.05 -2.43 -16.55
C GLU A 133 -1.55 -2.44 -16.25
N LYS A 134 -1.92 -2.15 -14.99
CA LYS A 134 -3.30 -2.23 -14.49
C LYS A 134 -3.91 -0.86 -14.21
N GLY A 135 -3.09 0.19 -14.19
CA GLY A 135 -3.50 1.55 -13.88
C GLY A 135 -4.10 2.27 -15.07
N ASN A 136 -4.68 3.43 -14.79
CA ASN A 136 -5.11 4.37 -15.82
C ASN A 136 -3.91 5.22 -16.24
N LEU A 137 -3.36 4.95 -17.41
CA LEU A 137 -2.28 5.73 -18.01
C LEU A 137 -2.82 6.55 -19.18
N ILE A 138 -2.56 7.86 -19.16
CA ILE A 138 -2.80 8.76 -20.30
C ILE A 138 -1.44 9.01 -20.95
N GLY A 139 -1.30 8.72 -22.25
CA GLY A 139 -0.04 8.82 -22.97
C GLY A 139 0.58 7.45 -23.27
N GLU A 140 1.89 7.42 -23.50
CA GLU A 140 2.60 6.22 -23.95
C GLU A 140 3.41 5.58 -22.82
N SER A 141 3.12 4.32 -22.49
CA SER A 141 3.86 3.56 -21.47
C SER A 141 5.29 3.21 -21.89
N ASN A 142 5.54 3.08 -23.18
CA ASN A 142 6.85 2.67 -23.72
C ASN A 142 7.78 3.84 -24.04
N ASN A 143 7.43 5.06 -23.61
CA ASN A 143 8.15 6.26 -23.99
C ASN A 143 8.93 6.89 -22.82
N LEU A 144 9.45 6.06 -21.90
CA LEU A 144 10.33 6.52 -20.82
C LEU A 144 11.78 6.59 -21.32
N ILE A 145 12.00 7.43 -22.35
CA ILE A 145 13.33 7.68 -22.94
C ILE A 145 13.96 8.92 -22.31
N LYS A 146 15.21 9.20 -22.68
CA LYS A 146 16.17 10.12 -22.02
C LYS A 146 15.59 11.38 -21.39
N ASN A 147 14.73 12.12 -22.02
CA ASN A 147 14.23 13.41 -21.50
C ASN A 147 12.72 13.37 -21.18
N ASN A 148 12.16 12.17 -21.13
CA ASN A 148 10.74 11.99 -20.85
C ASN A 148 10.50 11.65 -19.38
N ILE A 149 9.35 12.11 -18.87
CA ILE A 149 8.89 11.85 -17.51
C ILE A 149 7.44 11.40 -17.53
N SER A 150 7.12 10.41 -16.71
CA SER A 150 5.76 10.06 -16.36
C SER A 150 5.43 10.64 -15.00
N ILE A 151 4.36 11.44 -14.91
CA ILE A 151 3.95 12.11 -13.68
C ILE A 151 2.62 11.56 -13.19
N GLY A 152 2.37 11.65 -11.89
CA GLY A 152 1.09 11.25 -11.33
C GLY A 152 -0.02 12.27 -11.62
N ARG A 153 -1.25 11.82 -11.60
CA ARG A 153 -2.45 12.60 -11.93
C ARG A 153 -2.61 13.82 -11.03
N GLU A 154 -2.39 13.69 -9.73
CA GLU A 154 -2.46 14.81 -8.80
C GLU A 154 -1.37 15.87 -9.07
N LEU A 155 -0.16 15.44 -9.44
CA LEU A 155 0.91 16.38 -9.80
C LEU A 155 0.58 17.10 -11.11
N SER A 156 0.05 16.38 -12.10
CA SER A 156 -0.43 16.96 -13.36
C SER A 156 -1.50 18.02 -13.11
N PHE A 157 -2.49 17.72 -12.26
CA PHE A 157 -3.56 18.65 -11.91
C PHE A 157 -3.05 19.89 -11.18
N ASN A 158 -2.19 19.71 -10.17
CA ASN A 158 -1.66 20.82 -9.37
C ASN A 158 -0.77 21.80 -10.16
N LEU A 159 -0.15 21.33 -11.23
CA LEU A 159 0.75 22.12 -12.09
C LEU A 159 0.11 22.51 -13.43
N ASP A 160 -1.14 22.12 -13.68
CA ASP A 160 -1.83 22.26 -14.97
C ASP A 160 -0.99 21.75 -16.15
N LEU A 161 -0.37 20.55 -15.97
CA LEU A 161 0.48 19.93 -16.98
C LEU A 161 -0.27 18.84 -17.74
N ARG A 162 -0.04 18.78 -19.04
CA ARG A 162 -0.58 17.77 -19.95
C ARG A 162 0.56 16.98 -20.60
N VAL A 163 0.22 15.87 -21.23
CA VAL A 163 1.18 15.13 -22.06
C VAL A 163 1.71 16.05 -23.16
N GLY A 164 3.04 16.10 -23.30
CA GLY A 164 3.75 17.01 -24.20
C GLY A 164 4.30 18.27 -23.55
N ASP A 165 3.83 18.65 -22.35
CA ASP A 165 4.31 19.82 -21.64
C ASP A 165 5.68 19.61 -21.01
N LYS A 166 6.36 20.71 -20.69
CA LYS A 166 7.68 20.71 -20.07
C LYS A 166 7.58 20.92 -18.56
N ILE A 167 8.34 20.14 -17.81
CA ILE A 167 8.48 20.25 -16.37
C ILE A 167 9.95 20.39 -16.00
N SER A 168 10.27 21.34 -15.11
CA SER A 168 11.62 21.54 -14.60
C SER A 168 11.80 20.91 -13.25
N ILE A 169 12.86 20.10 -13.11
CA ILE A 169 13.16 19.35 -11.90
C ILE A 169 14.58 19.67 -11.45
N MET A 170 14.75 19.90 -10.16
CA MET A 170 16.03 20.22 -9.52
C MET A 170 16.42 19.12 -8.54
N SER A 171 17.67 18.70 -8.59
CA SER A 171 18.29 17.84 -7.57
C SER A 171 18.85 18.71 -6.44
N PRO A 172 18.39 18.53 -5.20
CA PRO A 172 18.94 19.27 -4.06
C PRO A 172 20.37 18.84 -3.72
N SER A 173 20.76 17.60 -4.04
CA SER A 173 22.12 17.09 -3.81
C SER A 173 23.17 17.73 -4.69
N GLY A 174 22.78 18.26 -5.84
CA GLY A 174 23.64 19.05 -6.70
C GLY A 174 24.84 18.32 -7.30
N ILE A 175 25.68 19.10 -7.99
CA ILE A 175 26.97 18.66 -8.56
C ILE A 175 28.06 19.36 -7.80
N ASP A 176 29.10 18.62 -7.38
CA ASP A 176 30.30 19.20 -6.77
C ASP A 176 31.09 20.00 -7.84
N THR A 177 31.27 21.27 -7.58
CA THR A 177 32.05 22.18 -8.44
C THR A 177 33.19 22.82 -7.65
N ILE A 178 34.14 23.48 -8.35
CA ILE A 178 35.27 24.17 -7.74
C ILE A 178 34.82 25.28 -6.75
N ILE A 179 33.61 25.81 -6.94
CA ILE A 179 33.03 26.88 -6.11
C ILE A 179 32.01 26.35 -5.09
N GLY A 180 31.90 25.02 -4.95
CA GLY A 180 30.95 24.36 -4.04
C GLY A 180 29.88 23.54 -4.78
N ARG A 181 28.91 23.07 -4.03
CA ARG A 181 27.83 22.24 -4.56
C ARG A 181 26.75 23.11 -5.20
N LEU A 182 26.51 22.92 -6.49
CA LEU A 182 25.45 23.62 -7.25
C LEU A 182 24.27 22.67 -7.55
N PRO A 183 23.02 23.09 -7.31
CA PRO A 183 21.86 22.30 -7.68
C PRO A 183 21.84 21.99 -9.17
N LYS A 184 21.62 20.72 -9.53
CA LYS A 184 21.43 20.33 -10.91
C LYS A 184 19.96 20.47 -11.29
N GLN A 185 19.67 21.20 -12.35
CA GLN A 185 18.32 21.38 -12.87
C GLN A 185 18.23 20.84 -14.29
N GLU A 186 17.22 20.04 -14.56
CA GLU A 186 16.94 19.51 -15.89
C GLU A 186 15.45 19.71 -16.24
N THR A 187 15.16 19.81 -17.53
CA THR A 187 13.80 19.95 -18.06
C THR A 187 13.43 18.67 -18.78
N PHE A 188 12.28 18.12 -18.38
CA PHE A 188 11.70 16.91 -18.94
C PHE A 188 10.42 17.22 -19.72
N ILE A 189 10.03 16.33 -20.64
CA ILE A 189 8.77 16.36 -21.37
C ILE A 189 7.84 15.31 -20.73
N VAL A 190 6.63 15.71 -20.35
CA VAL A 190 5.63 14.80 -19.83
C VAL A 190 5.21 13.83 -20.94
N SER A 191 5.63 12.58 -20.87
CA SER A 191 5.27 11.53 -21.86
C SER A 191 3.99 10.79 -21.50
N SER A 192 3.70 10.71 -20.21
CA SER A 192 2.49 10.07 -19.72
C SER A 192 2.08 10.58 -18.33
N ILE A 193 0.81 10.37 -18.00
CA ILE A 193 0.22 10.70 -16.71
C ILE A 193 -0.40 9.41 -16.17
N PHE A 194 0.07 8.94 -15.01
CA PHE A 194 -0.45 7.75 -14.36
C PHE A 194 -1.42 8.10 -13.22
N ASP A 195 -2.33 7.17 -12.92
CA ASP A 195 -3.24 7.24 -11.79
C ASP A 195 -3.12 5.92 -10.98
N SER A 196 -2.46 5.99 -9.83
CA SER A 196 -2.31 4.85 -8.92
C SER A 196 -3.56 4.59 -8.07
N GLY A 197 -4.48 5.53 -8.06
CA GLY A 197 -5.62 5.57 -7.14
C GLY A 197 -5.25 5.91 -5.70
N LEU A 198 -4.03 6.42 -5.46
CA LEU A 198 -3.54 6.96 -4.19
C LEU A 198 -3.01 8.37 -4.43
N ALA A 199 -3.79 9.37 -4.02
CA ALA A 199 -3.47 10.78 -4.26
C ALA A 199 -2.08 11.18 -3.78
N ASP A 200 -1.61 10.61 -2.66
CA ASP A 200 -0.27 10.89 -2.14
C ASP A 200 0.85 10.41 -3.07
N PHE A 201 0.70 9.25 -3.69
CA PHE A 201 1.69 8.76 -4.66
C PHE A 201 1.61 9.57 -5.96
N ASP A 202 0.41 9.82 -6.45
CA ASP A 202 0.19 10.60 -7.67
C ASP A 202 0.65 12.05 -7.54
N ALA A 203 0.70 12.58 -6.31
CA ALA A 203 1.20 13.93 -6.06
C ALA A 203 2.72 13.99 -5.84
N ASN A 204 3.36 12.92 -5.38
CA ASN A 204 4.72 12.96 -4.85
C ASN A 204 5.72 12.06 -5.57
N VAL A 205 5.29 11.28 -6.57
CA VAL A 205 6.18 10.39 -7.33
C VAL A 205 6.11 10.69 -8.82
N ALA A 206 7.26 10.57 -9.48
CA ALA A 206 7.34 10.59 -10.94
C ALA A 206 8.38 9.57 -11.41
N PHE A 207 8.22 9.11 -12.66
CA PHE A 207 9.07 8.09 -13.26
C PHE A 207 9.87 8.67 -14.40
N ILE A 208 11.17 8.36 -14.44
CA ILE A 208 12.08 8.71 -15.53
C ILE A 208 12.92 7.50 -15.92
N ASN A 209 13.66 7.62 -17.02
CA ASN A 209 14.59 6.59 -17.44
C ASN A 209 15.69 6.37 -16.38
N LEU A 210 16.06 5.10 -16.13
CA LEU A 210 17.03 4.73 -15.10
C LEU A 210 18.41 5.36 -15.31
N ASP A 211 18.95 5.29 -16.53
CA ASP A 211 20.25 5.89 -16.82
C ASP A 211 20.22 7.43 -16.70
N THR A 212 19.08 8.05 -17.05
CA THR A 212 18.87 9.49 -16.86
C THR A 212 18.83 9.85 -15.38
N LEU A 213 18.12 9.08 -14.56
CA LEU A 213 18.07 9.28 -13.11
C LEU A 213 19.47 9.18 -12.48
N GLU A 214 20.22 8.15 -12.83
CA GLU A 214 21.58 7.93 -12.33
C GLU A 214 22.49 9.10 -12.68
N ASN A 215 22.44 9.56 -13.93
CA ASN A 215 23.20 10.75 -14.37
C ASN A 215 22.73 12.02 -13.65
N PHE A 216 21.44 12.14 -13.38
CA PHE A 216 20.86 13.31 -12.72
C PHE A 216 21.32 13.43 -11.26
N PHE A 217 21.39 12.33 -10.53
CA PHE A 217 21.79 12.27 -9.12
C PHE A 217 23.27 11.92 -8.90
N GLY A 218 24.02 11.59 -9.95
CA GLY A 218 25.42 11.14 -9.83
C GLY A 218 25.56 9.75 -9.21
N LEU A 219 24.56 8.88 -9.42
CA LEU A 219 24.56 7.50 -8.92
C LEU A 219 25.30 6.57 -9.88
N GLU A 220 25.90 5.52 -9.35
CA GLU A 220 26.56 4.49 -10.15
C GLU A 220 25.63 3.27 -10.36
N LYS A 221 25.91 2.48 -11.38
CA LYS A 221 25.17 1.24 -11.66
C LYS A 221 25.23 0.21 -10.51
N LYS A 222 26.29 0.27 -9.70
CA LYS A 222 26.43 -0.59 -8.51
C LYS A 222 25.38 -0.26 -7.42
N ASP A 223 24.85 0.97 -7.43
CA ASP A 223 23.88 1.46 -6.43
C ASP A 223 22.43 1.07 -6.78
N ARG A 224 22.22 0.33 -7.88
CA ARG A 224 20.88 -0.09 -8.32
C ARG A 224 20.23 -1.02 -7.31
N ASN A 225 19.03 -0.68 -6.92
CA ASN A 225 18.17 -1.56 -6.15
C ASN A 225 17.59 -2.66 -7.05
N LEU A 226 17.37 -3.85 -6.49
CA LEU A 226 16.58 -4.90 -7.11
C LEU A 226 15.19 -4.90 -6.51
N GLU A 227 14.21 -4.60 -7.31
CA GLU A 227 12.79 -4.70 -6.98
C GLU A 227 12.26 -6.07 -7.36
N ILE A 228 11.67 -6.77 -6.40
CA ILE A 228 11.13 -8.11 -6.55
C ILE A 228 9.62 -8.04 -6.45
N TYR A 229 8.94 -8.35 -7.54
CA TYR A 229 7.50 -8.50 -7.61
C TYR A 229 7.15 -9.97 -7.45
N LEU A 230 6.39 -10.33 -6.44
CA LEU A 230 6.08 -11.70 -6.07
C LEU A 230 4.83 -12.20 -6.80
N ASN A 231 4.76 -13.51 -7.04
CA ASN A 231 3.54 -14.17 -7.52
C ASN A 231 2.41 -14.07 -6.48
N ASN A 232 2.75 -14.16 -5.19
CA ASN A 232 1.80 -14.02 -4.08
C ASN A 232 2.41 -13.16 -2.95
N PRO A 233 1.96 -11.91 -2.78
CA PRO A 233 2.49 -11.01 -1.76
C PRO A 233 1.90 -11.20 -0.36
N SER A 234 0.99 -12.17 -0.14
CA SER A 234 0.25 -12.30 1.12
C SER A 234 1.13 -12.65 2.32
N ASN A 235 2.18 -13.47 2.12
CA ASN A 235 3.08 -13.93 3.18
C ASN A 235 4.44 -13.23 3.14
N ILE A 236 4.42 -11.91 3.03
CA ILE A 236 5.61 -11.10 2.78
C ILE A 236 6.74 -11.30 3.79
N GLN A 237 6.43 -11.59 5.06
CA GLN A 237 7.44 -11.80 6.11
C GLN A 237 8.21 -13.13 5.92
N GLU A 238 7.53 -14.20 5.53
CA GLU A 238 8.17 -15.49 5.24
C GLU A 238 9.07 -15.39 4.00
N VAL A 239 8.56 -14.69 2.98
CA VAL A 239 9.32 -14.45 1.75
C VAL A 239 10.54 -13.56 2.02
N LYS A 240 10.43 -12.54 2.89
CA LYS A 240 11.56 -11.72 3.32
C LYS A 240 12.69 -12.59 3.89
N ILE A 241 12.36 -13.55 4.77
CA ILE A 241 13.34 -14.46 5.36
C ILE A 241 14.02 -15.33 4.30
N GLN A 242 13.27 -15.80 3.29
CA GLN A 242 13.83 -16.59 2.18
C GLN A 242 14.79 -15.76 1.34
N ILE A 243 14.39 -14.53 0.97
CA ILE A 243 15.22 -13.60 0.19
C ILE A 243 16.46 -13.19 0.98
N GLN A 244 16.36 -13.04 2.30
CA GLN A 244 17.49 -12.69 3.16
C GLN A 244 18.58 -13.78 3.22
N LYS A 245 18.23 -15.04 2.93
CA LYS A 245 19.22 -16.11 2.79
C LYS A 245 20.00 -16.04 1.49
N ILE A 246 19.38 -15.51 0.43
CA ILE A 246 20.00 -15.30 -0.89
C ILE A 246 20.88 -14.04 -0.89
N PHE A 247 20.35 -12.99 -0.27
CA PHE A 247 20.96 -11.66 -0.20
C PHE A 247 21.39 -11.37 1.24
N ASP A 248 22.46 -12.04 1.69
CA ASP A 248 22.93 -12.01 3.09
C ASP A 248 23.69 -10.73 3.49
N LYS A 249 24.19 -10.01 2.50
CA LYS A 249 25.00 -8.77 2.69
C LYS A 249 24.26 -7.50 2.28
N GLU A 250 23.09 -7.60 1.71
CA GLU A 250 22.29 -6.52 1.20
C GLU A 250 21.18 -6.13 2.18
N PHE A 251 20.73 -4.87 2.11
CA PHE A 251 19.57 -4.44 2.88
C PHE A 251 18.29 -4.86 2.19
N ILE A 252 17.41 -5.54 2.94
CA ILE A 252 16.14 -6.03 2.43
C ILE A 252 15.01 -5.36 3.21
N TYR A 253 14.14 -4.71 2.49
CA TYR A 253 12.91 -4.16 3.04
C TYR A 253 11.72 -4.48 2.14
N THR A 254 10.58 -4.58 2.76
CA THR A 254 9.31 -4.89 2.10
C THR A 254 8.43 -3.66 2.02
N TRP A 255 7.40 -3.70 1.18
CA TRP A 255 6.37 -2.68 1.16
C TRP A 255 5.73 -2.45 2.56
N ALA A 256 5.65 -3.50 3.38
CA ALA A 256 5.13 -3.41 4.75
C ALA A 256 6.08 -2.69 5.70
N ASP A 257 7.40 -2.87 5.54
CA ASP A 257 8.40 -2.16 6.33
C ASP A 257 8.39 -0.65 6.00
N MET A 258 8.25 -0.31 4.73
CA MET A 258 8.17 1.08 4.26
C MET A 258 6.91 1.81 4.77
N ASN A 259 5.82 1.06 5.02
CA ASN A 259 4.55 1.60 5.50
C ASN A 259 4.25 1.15 6.95
N SER A 260 5.29 0.98 7.77
CA SER A 260 5.18 0.43 9.13
C SER A 260 4.24 1.21 10.05
N SER A 261 4.19 2.54 9.94
CA SER A 261 3.27 3.40 10.69
C SER A 261 1.80 3.12 10.34
N LEU A 262 1.50 2.96 9.06
CA LEU A 262 0.16 2.59 8.60
C LEU A 262 -0.24 1.21 9.14
N PHE A 263 0.66 0.21 9.03
CA PHE A 263 0.39 -1.13 9.55
C PHE A 263 0.21 -1.14 11.06
N SER A 264 0.98 -0.35 11.78
CA SER A 264 0.83 -0.19 13.23
C SER A 264 -0.53 0.42 13.58
N ALA A 265 -0.96 1.45 12.86
CA ALA A 265 -2.27 2.06 13.03
C ALA A 265 -3.41 1.07 12.78
N LEU A 266 -3.34 0.31 11.68
CA LEU A 266 -4.34 -0.73 11.35
C LEU A 266 -4.37 -1.87 12.39
N LYS A 267 -3.23 -2.20 13.01
CA LYS A 267 -3.15 -3.19 14.08
C LYS A 267 -3.80 -2.68 15.37
N VAL A 268 -3.54 -1.42 15.74
CA VAL A 268 -4.14 -0.78 16.90
C VAL A 268 -5.66 -0.72 16.73
N GLU A 269 -6.14 -0.26 15.58
CA GLU A 269 -7.55 -0.20 15.27
C GLU A 269 -8.24 -1.57 15.45
N ARG A 270 -7.67 -2.64 14.89
CA ARG A 270 -8.22 -4.00 15.06
C ARG A 270 -8.29 -4.42 16.52
N ASN A 271 -7.28 -4.10 17.33
CA ASN A 271 -7.26 -4.44 18.75
C ASN A 271 -8.34 -3.65 19.52
N VAL A 272 -8.52 -2.36 19.21
CA VAL A 272 -9.58 -1.53 19.80
C VAL A 272 -10.96 -2.09 19.48
N MET A 273 -11.20 -2.46 18.20
CA MET A 273 -12.47 -3.07 17.78
C MET A 273 -12.75 -4.39 18.52
N PHE A 274 -11.72 -5.22 18.72
CA PHE A 274 -11.83 -6.45 19.49
C PHE A 274 -12.20 -6.18 20.96
N ILE A 275 -11.60 -5.17 21.60
CA ILE A 275 -11.91 -4.76 22.97
C ILE A 275 -13.37 -4.27 23.06
N ILE A 276 -13.81 -3.43 22.13
CA ILE A 276 -15.19 -2.93 22.08
C ILE A 276 -16.18 -4.10 21.95
N LEU A 277 -15.92 -5.04 21.05
CA LEU A 277 -16.75 -6.22 20.88
C LEU A 277 -16.83 -7.04 22.18
N SER A 278 -15.70 -7.26 22.83
CA SER A 278 -15.64 -7.99 24.11
C SER A 278 -16.46 -7.29 25.18
N LEU A 279 -16.36 -5.96 25.30
CA LEU A 279 -17.15 -5.17 26.25
C LEU A 279 -18.66 -5.26 25.99
N ILE A 280 -19.08 -5.19 24.73
CA ILE A 280 -20.50 -5.35 24.34
C ILE A 280 -21.01 -6.73 24.75
N ILE A 281 -20.23 -7.80 24.53
CA ILE A 281 -20.60 -9.16 24.94
C ILE A 281 -20.71 -9.27 26.46
N ILE A 282 -19.78 -8.66 27.20
CA ILE A 282 -19.82 -8.66 28.68
C ILE A 282 -21.07 -7.94 29.17
N VAL A 283 -21.37 -6.75 28.65
CA VAL A 283 -22.57 -5.98 29.04
C VAL A 283 -23.84 -6.77 28.70
N ALA A 284 -23.87 -7.43 27.53
CA ALA A 284 -24.98 -8.30 27.15
C ALA A 284 -25.17 -9.46 28.12
N ALA A 285 -24.07 -10.11 28.52
CA ALA A 285 -24.12 -11.20 29.49
C ALA A 285 -24.67 -10.75 30.87
N PHE A 286 -24.23 -9.59 31.36
CA PHE A 286 -24.76 -9.03 32.63
C PHE A 286 -26.25 -8.70 32.55
N ASN A 287 -26.72 -8.15 31.42
CA ASN A 287 -28.16 -7.88 31.23
C ASN A 287 -29.03 -9.15 31.16
N ILE A 288 -28.45 -10.29 30.78
CA ILE A 288 -29.19 -11.58 30.75
C ILE A 288 -29.25 -12.22 32.14
N ILE A 289 -28.22 -11.99 33.00
CA ILE A 289 -28.11 -12.59 34.33
C ILE A 289 -28.92 -11.79 35.37
N SER A 290 -29.07 -10.48 35.16
CA SER A 290 -29.84 -9.58 36.06
C SER A 290 -31.35 -9.73 35.81
#